data_2be5f1c14c91f710f373f89017978dc0
#
_entry.id   2be5f1c14c91f710f373f89017978dc0
#
_cell.length_a   1.000
_cell.length_b   1.000
_cell.length_c   1.000
_cell.angle_alpha   90.00
_cell.angle_beta   90.00
_cell.angle_gamma   90.00
#
_symmetry.space_group_name_H-M   'P 1'
#
loop_
_entity.id
_entity.type
_entity.pdbx_description
1 polymer ?
#
loop_
_entity_poly.entity_id
_entity_poly.type
_entity_poly.pdbx_seq_one_letter_code
_entity_poly.pdbx_strand_id
1 'polypeptide(L)'
;MKIKAIERMEIPTKLRDVQKFTGCLASLNRFISRLGEKALPLYRLMKKSTHFEWNDQADQAFHELKKMLTTPPVLAAPTEKEPMLLYIAATSRVVSTVVVVQRPEEGRAQLVQRPVYYLSEVLSSSKQNCPHY
;
A
#
# COMPACT_ATOMS: atom_id res chain seq x y z
N MET A 1 18.14 -5.74 5.42
CA MET A 1 16.68 -5.79 5.42
C MET A 1 16.09 -4.57 4.72
N LYS A 2 15.05 -4.79 3.93
CA LYS A 2 14.41 -3.73 3.12
C LYS A 2 13.87 -2.56 3.95
N ILE A 3 13.33 -2.82 5.15
CA ILE A 3 12.79 -1.79 6.04
C ILE A 3 13.87 -0.81 6.50
N LYS A 4 15.05 -1.31 6.87
CA LYS A 4 16.16 -0.45 7.27
C LYS A 4 16.66 0.44 6.13
N ALA A 5 16.65 -0.07 4.92
CA ALA A 5 17.02 0.72 3.74
C ALA A 5 16.03 1.87 3.52
N ILE A 6 14.74 1.63 3.74
CA ILE A 6 13.70 2.65 3.61
C ILE A 6 13.81 3.71 4.70
N GLU A 7 14.10 3.32 5.95
CA GLU A 7 14.29 4.26 7.05
C GLU A 7 15.43 5.24 6.77
N ARG A 8 16.48 4.76 6.13
CA ARG A 8 17.69 5.56 5.82
C ARG A 8 17.54 6.40 4.55
N MET A 9 16.49 6.19 3.77
CA MET A 9 16.30 6.98 2.55
C MET A 9 16.04 8.44 2.87
N GLU A 10 16.78 9.29 2.17
CA GLU A 10 16.57 10.74 2.23
C GLU A 10 15.47 11.14 1.25
N ILE A 11 14.99 12.37 1.39
CA ILE A 11 13.99 12.93 0.47
C ILE A 11 14.49 12.85 -0.96
N PRO A 12 13.70 12.27 -1.88
CA PRO A 12 14.11 12.16 -3.27
C PRO A 12 14.35 13.51 -3.93
N THR A 13 15.47 13.63 -4.63
CA THR A 13 15.83 14.84 -5.38
C THR A 13 15.72 14.63 -6.88
N LYS A 14 15.60 13.39 -7.32
CA LYS A 14 15.54 13.01 -8.74
C LYS A 14 14.43 11.99 -8.95
N LEU A 15 13.92 11.94 -10.18
CA LEU A 15 12.95 10.93 -10.57
C LEU A 15 13.43 9.50 -10.26
N ARG A 16 14.72 9.24 -10.47
CA ARG A 16 15.32 7.92 -10.18
C ARG A 16 15.18 7.52 -8.71
N ASP A 17 15.31 8.49 -7.79
CA ASP A 17 15.15 8.25 -6.36
C ASP A 17 13.71 7.88 -6.01
N VAL A 18 12.73 8.53 -6.65
CA VAL A 18 11.31 8.20 -6.48
C VAL A 18 11.03 6.80 -7.02
N GLN A 19 11.57 6.45 -8.17
CA GLN A 19 11.42 5.10 -8.76
C GLN A 19 12.01 4.04 -7.83
N LYS A 20 13.15 4.31 -7.23
CA LYS A 20 13.79 3.41 -6.27
C LYS A 20 12.93 3.21 -5.03
N PHE A 21 12.38 4.28 -4.48
CA PHE A 21 11.50 4.22 -3.31
C PHE A 21 10.21 3.46 -3.61
N THR A 22 9.54 3.76 -4.73
CA THR A 22 8.30 3.07 -5.12
C THR A 22 8.55 1.60 -5.45
N GLY A 23 9.73 1.27 -6.00
CA GLY A 23 10.13 -0.13 -6.20
C GLY A 23 10.25 -0.89 -4.89
N CYS A 24 10.81 -0.27 -3.85
CA CYS A 24 10.85 -0.85 -2.51
C CYS A 24 9.45 -1.03 -1.93
N LEU A 25 8.56 -0.05 -2.13
CA LEU A 25 7.17 -0.15 -1.68
C LEU A 25 6.45 -1.31 -2.36
N ALA A 26 6.67 -1.52 -3.65
CA ALA A 26 6.06 -2.61 -4.39
C ALA A 26 6.42 -3.98 -3.81
N SER A 27 7.66 -4.14 -3.34
CA SER A 27 8.10 -5.38 -2.71
C SER A 27 7.50 -5.59 -1.31
N LEU A 28 7.00 -4.53 -0.68
CA LEU A 28 6.39 -4.58 0.66
C LEU A 28 4.87 -4.36 0.61
N ASN A 29 4.28 -4.41 -0.58
CA ASN A 29 2.86 -4.14 -0.82
C ASN A 29 1.92 -4.94 0.12
N ARG A 30 2.24 -6.21 0.36
CA ARG A 30 1.42 -7.09 1.20
C ARG A 30 1.28 -6.62 2.65
N PHE A 31 2.18 -5.74 3.12
CA PHE A 31 2.19 -5.22 4.49
C PHE A 31 1.55 -3.85 4.63
N ILE A 32 1.17 -3.21 3.52
CA ILE A 32 0.71 -1.82 3.54
C ILE A 32 -0.74 -1.75 3.09
N SER A 33 -1.61 -1.36 4.02
CA SER A 33 -3.02 -1.11 3.72
C SER A 33 -3.15 0.09 2.77
N ARG A 34 -3.90 -0.06 1.69
CA ARG A 34 -4.24 1.02 0.76
C ARG A 34 -3.02 1.73 0.18
N LEU A 35 -1.97 0.96 -0.14
CA LEU A 35 -0.73 1.50 -0.68
C LEU A 35 -0.95 2.38 -1.90
N GLY A 36 -1.82 1.96 -2.84
CA GLY A 36 -2.07 2.72 -4.06
C GLY A 36 -2.57 4.14 -3.80
N GLU A 37 -3.46 4.32 -2.82
CA GLU A 37 -3.94 5.64 -2.44
C GLU A 37 -2.85 6.46 -1.75
N LYS A 38 -2.12 5.85 -0.83
CA LYS A 38 -1.08 6.52 -0.04
C LYS A 38 0.10 6.95 -0.89
N ALA A 39 0.46 6.16 -1.89
CA ALA A 39 1.59 6.44 -2.77
C ALA A 39 1.21 7.19 -4.04
N LEU A 40 -0.07 7.50 -4.24
CA LEU A 40 -0.53 8.17 -5.45
C LEU A 40 0.22 9.48 -5.77
N PRO A 41 0.50 10.37 -4.79
CA PRO A 41 1.29 11.58 -5.08
C PRO A 41 2.69 11.27 -5.63
N LEU A 42 3.30 10.17 -5.19
CA LEU A 42 4.62 9.74 -5.68
C LEU A 42 4.52 9.18 -7.10
N TYR A 43 3.49 8.39 -7.39
CA TYR A 43 3.27 7.85 -8.73
C TYR A 43 2.99 8.96 -9.75
N ARG A 44 2.33 10.05 -9.33
CA ARG A 44 2.08 11.19 -10.20
C ARG A 44 3.37 11.88 -10.64
N LEU A 45 4.39 11.90 -9.79
CA LEU A 45 5.70 12.47 -10.14
C LEU A 45 6.44 11.65 -11.20
N MET A 46 6.09 10.39 -11.37
CA MET A 46 6.74 9.49 -12.33
C MET A 46 6.14 9.54 -13.73
N LYS A 47 5.09 10.33 -13.94
CA LYS A 47 4.48 10.48 -15.26
C LYS A 47 5.43 11.22 -16.21
N LYS A 48 5.63 10.66 -17.40
CA LYS A 48 6.55 11.21 -18.41
C LYS A 48 6.19 12.62 -18.89
N SER A 49 4.93 12.99 -18.77
CA SER A 49 4.43 14.28 -19.27
C SER A 49 4.67 15.45 -18.31
N THR A 50 5.16 15.17 -17.10
CA THR A 50 5.40 16.21 -16.10
C THR A 50 6.88 16.34 -15.77
N HIS A 51 7.36 17.55 -15.54
CA HIS A 51 8.69 17.76 -14.99
C HIS A 51 8.73 17.24 -13.56
N PHE A 52 9.87 16.66 -13.19
CA PHE A 52 10.04 16.22 -11.82
C PHE A 52 10.13 17.44 -10.90
N GLU A 53 9.16 17.55 -10.00
CA GLU A 53 9.12 18.59 -8.98
C GLU A 53 8.58 18.00 -7.69
N TRP A 54 9.38 18.02 -6.64
CA TRP A 54 8.97 17.52 -5.33
C TRP A 54 8.01 18.53 -4.70
N ASN A 55 6.80 18.08 -4.39
CA ASN A 55 5.76 18.93 -3.83
C ASN A 55 5.38 18.47 -2.40
N ASP A 56 4.56 19.29 -1.73
CA ASP A 56 4.15 19.01 -0.35
C ASP A 56 3.37 17.71 -0.22
N GLN A 57 2.55 17.39 -1.20
CA GLN A 57 1.78 16.14 -1.21
C GLN A 57 2.69 14.90 -1.28
N ALA A 58 3.71 14.98 -2.11
CA ALA A 58 4.70 13.91 -2.24
C ALA A 58 5.53 13.79 -0.96
N ASP A 59 5.91 14.92 -0.35
CA ASP A 59 6.65 14.93 0.90
C ASP A 59 5.85 14.30 2.04
N GLN A 60 4.58 14.64 2.16
CA GLN A 60 3.69 14.07 3.15
C GLN A 60 3.51 12.56 2.93
N ALA A 61 3.30 12.13 1.70
CA ALA A 61 3.16 10.73 1.35
C ALA A 61 4.44 9.95 1.69
N PHE A 62 5.60 10.51 1.38
CA PHE A 62 6.89 9.90 1.65
C PHE A 62 7.11 9.67 3.15
N HIS A 63 6.87 10.69 3.97
CA HIS A 63 7.04 10.59 5.42
C HIS A 63 6.02 9.65 6.06
N GLU A 64 4.78 9.67 5.60
CA GLU A 64 3.72 8.80 6.08
C GLU A 64 4.04 7.32 5.81
N LEU A 65 4.48 7.02 4.59
CA LEU A 65 4.86 5.66 4.21
C LEU A 65 6.09 5.17 4.97
N LYS A 66 7.08 6.04 5.18
CA LYS A 66 8.24 5.69 6.01
C LYS A 66 7.82 5.35 7.43
N LYS A 67 6.95 6.15 8.02
CA LYS A 67 6.44 5.92 9.37
C LYS A 67 5.68 4.59 9.47
N MET A 68 4.85 4.28 8.48
CA MET A 68 4.12 3.02 8.45
C MET A 68 5.03 1.81 8.35
N LEU A 69 6.12 1.91 7.63
CA LEU A 69 7.06 0.82 7.43
C LEU A 69 7.96 0.58 8.65
N THR A 70 8.10 1.57 9.54
CA THR A 70 8.83 1.37 10.81
C THR A 70 8.04 0.56 11.81
N THR A 71 6.71 0.51 11.68
CA THR A 71 5.82 -0.29 12.51
C THR A 71 4.87 -1.10 11.65
N PRO A 72 5.37 -2.10 10.90
CA PRO A 72 4.53 -2.88 9.99
C PRO A 72 3.52 -3.72 10.79
N PRO A 73 2.30 -3.92 10.24
CA PRO A 73 1.32 -4.77 10.88
C PRO A 73 1.78 -6.23 10.88
N VAL A 74 1.40 -6.96 11.92
CA VAL A 74 1.63 -8.39 11.98
C VAL A 74 0.57 -9.07 11.12
N LEU A 75 1.01 -9.82 10.11
CA LEU A 75 0.11 -10.56 9.24
C LEU A 75 -0.16 -11.95 9.82
N ALA A 76 -1.41 -12.39 9.73
CA ALA A 76 -1.81 -13.73 10.14
C ALA A 76 -1.51 -14.73 9.03
N ALA A 77 -1.07 -15.94 9.41
CA ALA A 77 -0.96 -17.05 8.47
C ALA A 77 -2.27 -17.86 8.56
N PRO A 78 -3.01 -18.03 7.44
CA PRO A 78 -4.22 -18.83 7.48
C PRO A 78 -3.90 -20.30 7.71
N THR A 79 -4.80 -20.99 8.41
CA THR A 79 -4.71 -22.43 8.58
C THR A 79 -5.44 -23.15 7.45
N GLU A 80 -5.19 -24.45 7.31
CA GLU A 80 -5.85 -25.24 6.27
C GLU A 80 -7.38 -25.16 6.44
N LYS A 81 -8.08 -24.87 5.35
CA LYS A 81 -9.56 -24.74 5.29
C LYS A 81 -10.16 -23.64 6.17
N GLU A 82 -9.35 -22.76 6.71
CA GLU A 82 -9.85 -21.59 7.44
C GLU A 82 -10.53 -20.64 6.48
N PRO A 83 -11.80 -20.24 6.73
CA PRO A 83 -12.48 -19.27 5.88
C PRO A 83 -11.78 -17.89 5.92
N MET A 84 -11.64 -17.28 4.77
CA MET A 84 -11.08 -15.94 4.64
C MET A 84 -12.15 -15.00 4.10
N LEU A 85 -12.15 -13.77 4.62
CA LEU A 85 -13.01 -12.70 4.14
C LEU A 85 -12.21 -11.76 3.25
N LEU A 86 -12.82 -11.36 2.15
CA LEU A 86 -12.22 -10.44 1.19
C LEU A 86 -12.98 -9.12 1.24
N TYR A 87 -12.28 -8.05 1.59
CA TYR A 87 -12.82 -6.69 1.55
C TYR A 87 -12.19 -5.94 0.41
N ILE A 88 -13.03 -5.34 -0.43
CA ILE A 88 -12.59 -4.58 -1.60
C ILE A 88 -13.13 -3.17 -1.50
N ALA A 89 -12.25 -2.18 -1.65
CA ALA A 89 -12.62 -0.78 -1.77
C ALA A 89 -12.06 -0.25 -3.09
N ALA A 90 -12.92 0.36 -3.90
CA ALA A 90 -12.52 0.86 -5.20
C ALA A 90 -12.92 2.32 -5.36
N THR A 91 -11.99 3.10 -5.92
CA THR A 91 -12.26 4.44 -6.41
C THR A 91 -12.04 4.44 -7.91
N SER A 92 -12.27 5.57 -8.58
CA SER A 92 -11.98 5.69 -10.00
C SER A 92 -10.49 5.53 -10.34
N ARG A 93 -9.61 5.62 -9.35
CA ARG A 93 -8.15 5.62 -9.56
C ARG A 93 -7.43 4.44 -8.92
N VAL A 94 -7.97 3.88 -7.86
CA VAL A 94 -7.27 2.89 -7.05
C VAL A 94 -8.24 1.80 -6.60
N VAL A 95 -7.79 0.55 -6.65
CA VAL A 95 -8.48 -0.58 -6.02
C VAL A 95 -7.62 -1.06 -4.86
N SER A 96 -8.23 -1.18 -3.69
CA SER A 96 -7.57 -1.67 -2.48
C SER A 96 -8.31 -2.90 -1.96
N THR A 97 -7.57 -3.91 -1.58
CA THR A 97 -8.11 -5.19 -1.13
C THR A 97 -7.40 -5.63 0.14
N VAL A 98 -8.14 -6.20 1.07
CA VAL A 98 -7.56 -6.88 2.22
C VAL A 98 -8.21 -8.24 2.38
N VAL A 99 -7.39 -9.25 2.63
CA VAL A 99 -7.85 -10.59 2.98
C VAL A 99 -7.64 -10.76 4.48
N VAL A 100 -8.69 -11.14 5.20
CA VAL A 100 -8.65 -11.30 6.65
C VAL A 100 -9.18 -12.67 7.06
N VAL A 101 -8.73 -13.13 8.23
CA VAL A 101 -9.31 -14.27 8.93
C VAL A 101 -9.95 -13.78 10.21
N GLN A 102 -11.02 -14.45 10.64
CA GLN A 102 -11.70 -14.13 11.90
C GLN A 102 -11.34 -15.23 12.92
N ARG A 103 -10.82 -14.80 14.06
CA ARG A 103 -10.38 -15.72 15.10
C ARG A 103 -10.87 -15.27 16.48
N PRO A 104 -11.26 -16.22 17.35
CA PRO A 104 -11.52 -15.87 18.75
C PRO A 104 -10.21 -15.50 19.43
N GLU A 105 -10.25 -14.44 20.26
CA GLU A 105 -9.12 -14.03 21.09
C GLU A 105 -9.57 -13.93 22.54
N GLU A 106 -8.66 -14.30 23.44
CA GLU A 106 -8.90 -14.24 24.86
C GLU A 106 -9.19 -12.78 25.29
N GLY A 107 -10.22 -12.61 26.13
CA GLY A 107 -10.63 -11.29 26.57
C GLY A 107 -11.51 -10.53 25.59
N ARG A 108 -11.85 -11.11 24.42
CA ARG A 108 -12.71 -10.49 23.42
C ARG A 108 -14.01 -11.24 23.27
N ALA A 109 -15.14 -10.53 23.36
CA ALA A 109 -16.48 -11.10 23.20
C ALA A 109 -16.79 -11.47 21.73
N GLN A 110 -16.20 -10.75 20.79
CA GLN A 110 -16.42 -10.95 19.36
C GLN A 110 -15.17 -11.48 18.69
N LEU A 111 -15.35 -12.14 17.54
CA LEU A 111 -14.22 -12.59 16.72
C LEU A 111 -13.39 -11.38 16.27
N VAL A 112 -12.07 -11.53 16.36
CA VAL A 112 -11.14 -10.50 15.92
C VAL A 112 -10.71 -10.79 14.49
N GLN A 113 -10.77 -9.77 13.62
CA GLN A 113 -10.30 -9.86 12.25
C GLN A 113 -8.80 -9.60 12.21
N ARG A 114 -8.07 -10.54 11.62
CA ARG A 114 -6.61 -10.43 11.45
C ARG A 114 -6.27 -10.40 9.97
N PRO A 115 -5.53 -9.39 9.49
CA PRO A 115 -5.16 -9.34 8.08
C PRO A 115 -4.18 -10.45 7.72
N VAL A 116 -4.42 -11.06 6.56
CA VAL A 116 -3.51 -12.04 5.96
C VAL A 116 -2.56 -11.33 5.01
N TYR A 117 -3.08 -10.50 4.14
CA TYR A 117 -2.27 -9.63 3.30
C TYR A 117 -3.13 -8.52 2.70
N TYR A 118 -2.44 -7.49 2.20
CA TYR A 118 -3.04 -6.36 1.51
C TYR A 118 -2.63 -6.36 0.05
N LEU A 119 -3.54 -5.96 -0.82
CA LEU A 119 -3.25 -5.68 -2.23
C LEU A 119 -3.78 -4.31 -2.58
N SER A 120 -3.05 -3.59 -3.42
CA SER A 120 -3.48 -2.30 -3.90
C SER A 120 -2.98 -2.10 -5.32
N GLU A 121 -3.83 -1.57 -6.19
CA GLU A 121 -3.48 -1.30 -7.59
C GLU A 121 -3.97 0.08 -7.99
N VAL A 122 -3.07 0.88 -8.57
CA VAL A 122 -3.43 2.15 -9.20
C VAL A 122 -3.92 1.82 -10.61
N LEU A 123 -5.13 2.25 -10.92
CA LEU A 123 -5.75 1.97 -12.21
C LEU A 123 -5.16 2.84 -13.32
N SER A 124 -4.81 2.21 -14.44
CA SER A 124 -4.45 2.92 -15.65
C SER A 124 -5.68 3.59 -16.27
N SER A 125 -5.48 4.56 -17.17
CA SER A 125 -6.58 5.24 -17.85
C SER A 125 -7.54 4.27 -18.54
N SER A 126 -7.03 3.21 -19.14
CA SER A 126 -7.86 2.19 -19.78
C SER A 126 -8.71 1.40 -18.79
N LYS A 127 -8.16 1.10 -17.61
CA LYS A 127 -8.88 0.39 -16.54
C LYS A 127 -9.93 1.27 -15.87
N GLN A 128 -9.65 2.57 -15.73
CA GLN A 128 -10.61 3.53 -15.16
C GLN A 128 -11.87 3.63 -16.00
N ASN A 129 -11.74 3.46 -17.30
CA ASN A 129 -12.84 3.57 -18.26
C ASN A 129 -13.54 2.23 -18.53
N CYS A 130 -13.13 1.14 -17.88
CA CYS A 130 -13.80 -0.14 -18.02
C CYS A 130 -15.21 -0.09 -17.43
N PRO A 131 -16.23 -0.61 -18.16
CA PRO A 131 -17.58 -0.72 -17.61
C PRO A 131 -17.59 -1.64 -16.39
N HIS A 132 -18.38 -1.27 -15.39
CA HIS A 132 -18.58 -2.11 -14.20
C HIS A 132 -19.74 -3.08 -14.49
N TYR A 133 -19.41 -4.33 -14.71
CA TYR A 133 -20.40 -5.40 -14.85
C TYR A 133 -20.54 -6.18 -13.56
#